data_8908fbe7528817f1f360a912bf9a8de1
#
_entry.id   8908fbe7528817f1f360a912bf9a8de1
#
_cell.length_a   1.000
_cell.length_b   1.000
_cell.length_c   1.000
_cell.angle_alpha   90.00
_cell.angle_beta   90.00
_cell.angle_gamma   90.00
#
_symmetry.space_group_name_H-M   'P 1'
#
loop_
_entity.id
_entity.type
_entity.pdbx_description
1 polymer ?
#
loop_
_entity_poly.entity_id
_entity_poly.type
_entity_poly.pdbx_seq_one_letter_code
_entity_poly.pdbx_strand_id
1 'polypeptide(L)'
;MSANLKQKSVHALLLAFILASILFLLPDAAVDHEFGFTSSDLEVKETVEENVTNASYVNSDGVITDAIDMGYATVQRTRNANGQVTEEFYLDAAGNPVERYGDYYGISYEYNSENVVIRYLGADKQPMMLGAGYSAIVRTLVDGKATDDFYYDLNMQPVRCTGGYYGLYREYDEQGKNCGITYLGENGQPVICTSGYAVKTYLRDSEETVIGERYFDTGENPVKSSLGQYGELYQRDEQGRISQITYLGADGNPAPTTAGYTVLKRTYHRDGTADIDMYFDADSNPMALSKGQYGINRSGK
;
A
#
# COMPACT_ATOMS: atom_id res chain seq x y z
N MET A 1 32.35 6.18 -18.33
CA MET A 1 31.16 5.32 -18.46
C MET A 1 30.61 4.84 -17.10
N SER A 2 30.75 5.58 -15.99
CA SER A 2 30.32 5.11 -14.66
C SER A 2 29.45 6.09 -13.86
N ALA A 3 29.07 7.24 -14.43
CA ALA A 3 28.24 8.23 -13.73
C ALA A 3 26.73 8.03 -13.92
N ASN A 4 26.29 7.38 -15.02
CA ASN A 4 24.87 7.21 -15.35
C ASN A 4 24.16 6.07 -14.59
N LEU A 5 24.91 5.10 -14.03
CA LEU A 5 24.28 3.99 -13.25
C LEU A 5 23.89 4.40 -11.83
N LYS A 6 24.61 5.36 -11.21
CA LYS A 6 24.30 5.80 -9.83
C LYS A 6 23.09 6.73 -9.75
N GLN A 7 22.81 7.46 -10.82
CA GLN A 7 21.66 8.37 -10.84
C GLN A 7 20.32 7.64 -11.05
N LYS A 8 20.30 6.54 -11.82
CA LYS A 8 19.11 5.69 -11.98
C LYS A 8 18.69 4.96 -10.70
N SER A 9 19.64 4.58 -9.84
CA SER A 9 19.34 3.89 -8.58
C SER A 9 18.74 4.79 -7.49
N VAL A 10 19.09 6.07 -7.47
CA VAL A 10 18.59 7.03 -6.47
C VAL A 10 17.14 7.42 -6.76
N HIS A 11 16.74 7.56 -8.03
CA HIS A 11 15.37 7.88 -8.39
C HIS A 11 14.42 6.69 -8.20
N ALA A 12 14.88 5.46 -8.45
CA ALA A 12 14.11 4.26 -8.16
C ALA A 12 13.89 4.03 -6.64
N LEU A 13 14.86 4.40 -5.81
CA LEU A 13 14.73 4.29 -4.35
C LEU A 13 13.77 5.33 -3.76
N LEU A 14 13.72 6.57 -4.30
CA LEU A 14 12.78 7.59 -3.82
C LEU A 14 11.33 7.27 -4.20
N LEU A 15 11.08 6.68 -5.38
CA LEU A 15 9.74 6.20 -5.76
C LEU A 15 9.27 5.03 -4.87
N ALA A 16 10.16 4.11 -4.49
CA ALA A 16 9.83 2.98 -3.64
C ALA A 16 9.41 3.39 -2.22
N PHE A 17 9.96 4.48 -1.67
CA PHE A 17 9.65 4.92 -0.31
C PHE A 17 8.29 5.61 -0.15
N ILE A 18 7.79 6.27 -1.20
CA ILE A 18 6.44 6.90 -1.18
C ILE A 18 5.36 5.86 -1.49
N LEU A 19 5.63 4.88 -2.36
CA LEU A 19 4.70 3.80 -2.72
C LEU A 19 4.50 2.75 -1.62
N ALA A 20 5.49 2.49 -0.77
CA ALA A 20 5.37 1.48 0.29
C ALA A 20 4.35 1.83 1.39
N SER A 21 3.94 3.11 1.50
CA SER A 21 2.96 3.54 2.52
C SER A 21 1.50 3.45 2.07
N ILE A 22 1.24 3.24 0.78
CA ILE A 22 -0.12 3.23 0.20
C ILE A 22 -0.57 1.80 -0.18
N LEU A 23 0.33 0.82 -0.20
CA LEU A 23 0.08 -0.49 -0.82
C LEU A 23 -0.77 -1.48 0.00
N PHE A 24 -1.42 -1.08 1.10
CA PHE A 24 -2.11 -2.04 1.99
C PHE A 24 -3.65 -1.98 2.00
N LEU A 25 -4.32 -1.19 1.16
CA LEU A 25 -5.79 -1.06 1.24
C LEU A 25 -6.52 -0.96 -0.11
N LEU A 26 -6.07 -1.64 -1.17
CA LEU A 26 -6.88 -1.65 -2.40
C LEU A 26 -7.29 -3.07 -2.80
N PRO A 27 -8.58 -3.32 -3.09
CA PRO A 27 -9.00 -4.53 -3.76
C PRO A 27 -8.45 -4.57 -5.19
N ASP A 28 -7.95 -5.73 -5.61
CA ASP A 28 -7.53 -5.99 -6.98
C ASP A 28 -8.68 -5.71 -7.96
N ALA A 29 -8.61 -4.59 -8.67
CA ALA A 29 -9.40 -4.42 -9.87
C ALA A 29 -8.67 -5.12 -11.01
N ALA A 30 -9.16 -6.30 -11.41
CA ALA A 30 -8.69 -6.97 -12.61
C ALA A 30 -8.99 -6.10 -13.83
N VAL A 31 -7.94 -5.62 -14.49
CA VAL A 31 -8.04 -5.02 -15.82
C VAL A 31 -7.76 -6.11 -16.84
N ASP A 32 -8.70 -6.33 -17.78
CA ASP A 32 -8.52 -7.24 -18.90
C ASP A 32 -7.31 -6.79 -19.75
N HIS A 33 -6.26 -7.62 -19.78
CA HIS A 33 -5.01 -7.39 -20.50
C HIS A 33 -5.11 -7.90 -21.94
N GLU A 34 -5.92 -7.28 -22.78
CA GLU A 34 -5.80 -7.45 -24.23
C GLU A 34 -5.31 -6.13 -24.88
N PHE A 35 -4.03 -6.15 -25.36
CA PHE A 35 -3.37 -5.13 -26.19
C PHE A 35 -3.01 -3.80 -25.52
N GLY A 36 -2.00 -3.80 -24.65
CA GLY A 36 -1.36 -2.58 -24.14
C GLY A 36 0.12 -2.80 -23.80
N PHE A 37 0.90 -1.72 -23.73
CA PHE A 37 2.30 -1.75 -23.29
C PHE A 37 2.36 -1.70 -21.75
N THR A 38 3.21 -2.51 -21.14
CA THR A 38 3.58 -2.34 -19.72
C THR A 38 4.67 -1.28 -19.60
N SER A 39 4.88 -0.74 -18.39
CA SER A 39 5.95 0.24 -18.14
C SER A 39 7.35 -0.27 -18.48
N SER A 40 7.57 -1.60 -18.44
CA SER A 40 8.83 -2.24 -18.82
C SER A 40 9.09 -2.26 -20.33
N ASP A 41 8.03 -2.14 -21.14
CA ASP A 41 8.10 -2.12 -22.60
C ASP A 41 8.31 -0.71 -23.17
N LEU A 42 8.26 0.31 -22.31
CA LEU A 42 8.27 1.73 -22.65
C LEU A 42 9.53 2.43 -22.13
N GLU A 43 9.97 3.46 -22.84
CA GLU A 43 11.00 4.38 -22.37
C GLU A 43 10.35 5.54 -21.61
N VAL A 44 11.01 6.04 -20.54
CA VAL A 44 10.58 7.25 -19.85
C VAL A 44 11.31 8.45 -20.40
N LYS A 45 10.58 9.41 -20.93
CA LYS A 45 11.10 10.67 -21.44
C LYS A 45 10.68 11.82 -20.52
N GLU A 46 11.66 12.58 -20.04
CA GLU A 46 11.40 13.75 -19.20
C GLU A 46 11.51 15.05 -20.02
N THR A 47 10.55 15.95 -19.81
CA THR A 47 10.61 17.34 -20.25
C THR A 47 10.44 18.25 -19.03
N VAL A 48 11.18 19.36 -19.02
CA VAL A 48 11.14 20.32 -17.91
C VAL A 48 10.82 21.70 -18.48
N GLU A 49 9.78 22.32 -17.96
CA GLU A 49 9.39 23.70 -18.25
C GLU A 49 9.25 24.46 -16.94
N GLU A 50 10.13 25.43 -16.71
CA GLU A 50 10.20 26.17 -15.44
C GLU A 50 10.34 25.22 -14.22
N ASN A 51 9.30 25.15 -13.39
CA ASN A 51 9.23 24.31 -12.19
C ASN A 51 8.37 23.04 -12.38
N VAL A 52 7.95 22.75 -13.61
CA VAL A 52 7.14 21.58 -13.96
C VAL A 52 7.98 20.58 -14.73
N THR A 53 7.96 19.34 -14.27
CA THR A 53 8.56 18.18 -14.95
C THR A 53 7.45 17.24 -15.40
N ASN A 54 7.41 16.91 -16.69
CA ASN A 54 6.57 15.82 -17.20
C ASN A 54 7.47 14.61 -17.45
N ALA A 55 7.19 13.48 -16.78
CA ALA A 55 7.80 12.19 -17.05
C ALA A 55 6.77 11.34 -17.80
N SER A 56 7.00 11.09 -19.08
CA SER A 56 6.07 10.42 -19.98
C SER A 56 6.63 9.07 -20.44
N TYR A 57 5.78 8.07 -20.48
CA TYR A 57 6.07 6.79 -21.13
C TYR A 57 5.92 6.97 -22.65
N VAL A 58 6.94 6.53 -23.38
CA VAL A 58 6.95 6.60 -24.86
C VAL A 58 7.29 5.24 -25.45
N ASN A 59 6.64 4.90 -26.56
CA ASN A 59 6.94 3.69 -27.32
C ASN A 59 8.21 3.86 -28.18
N SER A 60 8.58 2.84 -28.95
CA SER A 60 9.75 2.84 -29.84
C SER A 60 9.73 3.93 -30.91
N ASP A 61 8.55 4.44 -31.26
CA ASP A 61 8.35 5.53 -32.22
C ASP A 61 8.41 6.91 -31.57
N GLY A 62 8.62 6.96 -30.25
CA GLY A 62 8.67 8.18 -29.45
C GLY A 62 7.30 8.80 -29.16
N VAL A 63 6.22 8.03 -29.35
CA VAL A 63 4.84 8.46 -29.07
C VAL A 63 4.50 8.19 -27.60
N ILE A 64 3.90 9.21 -26.93
CA ILE A 64 3.40 9.06 -25.56
C ILE A 64 2.30 7.99 -25.55
N THR A 65 2.43 7.03 -24.64
CA THR A 65 1.61 5.82 -24.62
C THR A 65 1.25 5.46 -23.16
N ASP A 66 0.01 5.03 -22.93
CA ASP A 66 -0.42 4.58 -21.60
C ASP A 66 0.34 3.30 -21.20
N ALA A 67 0.95 3.33 -20.02
CA ALA A 67 1.51 2.14 -19.37
C ALA A 67 0.39 1.45 -18.57
N ILE A 68 -0.08 0.31 -19.05
CA ILE A 68 -1.29 -0.35 -18.50
C ILE A 68 -1.12 -0.80 -17.04
N ASP A 69 0.10 -1.21 -16.66
CA ASP A 69 0.46 -1.57 -15.29
C ASP A 69 0.58 -0.35 -14.36
N MET A 70 0.84 0.82 -14.94
CA MET A 70 0.90 2.08 -14.21
C MET A 70 -0.42 2.84 -14.23
N GLY A 71 -1.30 2.59 -15.19
CA GLY A 71 -2.60 3.24 -15.37
C GLY A 71 -2.52 4.71 -15.77
N TYR A 72 -1.39 5.19 -16.33
CA TYR A 72 -1.21 6.53 -16.87
C TYR A 72 -0.09 6.55 -17.92
N ALA A 73 -0.07 7.60 -18.76
CA ALA A 73 1.01 7.84 -19.71
C ALA A 73 2.03 8.86 -19.18
N THR A 74 1.59 9.88 -18.46
CA THR A 74 2.45 10.97 -17.97
C THR A 74 2.17 11.27 -16.51
N VAL A 75 3.22 11.43 -15.72
CA VAL A 75 3.14 12.10 -14.42
C VAL A 75 3.75 13.50 -14.54
N GLN A 76 2.94 14.51 -14.26
CA GLN A 76 3.34 15.90 -14.17
C GLN A 76 3.69 16.23 -12.72
N ARG A 77 4.88 16.80 -12.46
CA ARG A 77 5.34 17.19 -11.13
C ARG A 77 5.68 18.66 -11.09
N THR A 78 5.03 19.40 -10.21
CA THR A 78 5.39 20.79 -9.89
C THR A 78 6.34 20.80 -8.69
N ARG A 79 7.35 21.66 -8.70
CA ARG A 79 8.33 21.78 -7.63
C ARG A 79 8.39 23.20 -7.07
N ASN A 80 8.67 23.35 -5.77
CA ASN A 80 8.97 24.64 -5.17
C ASN A 80 10.44 25.04 -5.39
N ALA A 81 10.80 26.24 -4.92
CA ALA A 81 12.17 26.78 -5.04
C ALA A 81 13.24 25.92 -4.35
N ASN A 82 12.87 25.07 -3.41
CA ASN A 82 13.77 24.11 -2.73
C ASN A 82 13.88 22.78 -3.49
N GLY A 83 13.24 22.64 -4.65
CA GLY A 83 13.22 21.42 -5.45
C GLY A 83 12.27 20.32 -4.96
N GLN A 84 11.49 20.59 -3.91
CA GLN A 84 10.53 19.62 -3.37
C GLN A 84 9.29 19.58 -4.28
N VAL A 85 8.75 18.38 -4.52
CA VAL A 85 7.51 18.19 -5.28
C VAL A 85 6.34 18.75 -4.47
N THR A 86 5.61 19.71 -5.03
CA THR A 86 4.41 20.29 -4.40
C THR A 86 3.11 19.79 -5.00
N GLU A 87 3.17 19.21 -6.21
CA GLU A 87 2.03 18.59 -6.87
C GLU A 87 2.52 17.45 -7.77
N GLU A 88 1.79 16.34 -7.76
CA GLU A 88 1.84 15.28 -8.77
C GLU A 88 0.46 15.15 -9.40
N PHE A 89 0.39 15.05 -10.73
CA PHE A 89 -0.85 14.90 -11.45
C PHE A 89 -0.68 13.89 -12.60
N TYR A 90 -1.68 13.04 -12.82
CA TYR A 90 -1.58 11.92 -13.73
C TYR A 90 -2.43 12.14 -14.98
N LEU A 91 -1.85 11.87 -16.15
CA LEU A 91 -2.46 12.12 -17.46
C LEU A 91 -2.38 10.85 -18.31
N ASP A 92 -3.41 10.62 -19.12
CA ASP A 92 -3.41 9.64 -20.21
C ASP A 92 -2.53 10.07 -21.40
N ALA A 93 -2.44 9.24 -22.42
CA ALA A 93 -1.65 9.53 -23.64
C ALA A 93 -2.21 10.71 -24.44
N ALA A 94 -3.47 11.06 -24.27
CA ALA A 94 -4.11 12.24 -24.90
C ALA A 94 -3.95 13.52 -24.06
N GLY A 95 -3.36 13.43 -22.86
CA GLY A 95 -3.16 14.55 -21.95
C GLY A 95 -4.36 14.86 -21.06
N ASN A 96 -5.36 13.97 -20.99
CA ASN A 96 -6.48 14.15 -20.07
C ASN A 96 -6.13 13.60 -18.68
N PRO A 97 -6.69 14.19 -17.60
CA PRO A 97 -6.57 13.64 -16.27
C PRO A 97 -7.03 12.19 -16.19
N VAL A 98 -6.24 11.32 -15.55
CA VAL A 98 -6.55 9.91 -15.35
C VAL A 98 -6.53 9.55 -13.88
N GLU A 99 -7.50 8.74 -13.46
CA GLU A 99 -7.68 8.30 -12.10
C GLU A 99 -6.63 7.26 -11.72
N ARG A 100 -6.00 7.45 -10.55
CA ARG A 100 -5.04 6.49 -9.99
C ARG A 100 -5.74 5.59 -9.00
N TYR A 101 -5.55 4.29 -9.15
CA TYR A 101 -6.11 3.26 -8.26
C TYR A 101 -7.64 3.37 -8.08
N GLY A 102 -8.35 4.01 -9.03
CA GLY A 102 -9.78 4.19 -8.94
C GLY A 102 -10.23 5.18 -7.86
N ASP A 103 -9.39 6.14 -7.45
CA ASP A 103 -9.71 6.98 -6.29
C ASP A 103 -9.31 8.46 -6.41
N TYR A 104 -8.20 8.83 -7.11
CA TYR A 104 -7.75 10.22 -7.23
C TYR A 104 -6.97 10.48 -8.53
N TYR A 105 -6.84 11.75 -8.93
CA TYR A 105 -6.16 12.18 -10.17
C TYR A 105 -4.80 12.84 -9.93
N GLY A 106 -4.53 13.26 -8.71
CA GLY A 106 -3.28 13.88 -8.32
C GLY A 106 -3.16 14.01 -6.81
N ILE A 107 -1.99 14.49 -6.38
CA ILE A 107 -1.66 14.71 -4.98
C ILE A 107 -0.95 16.06 -4.87
N SER A 108 -1.32 16.89 -3.90
CA SER A 108 -0.56 18.08 -3.53
C SER A 108 0.11 17.92 -2.17
N TYR A 109 1.28 18.57 -2.04
CA TYR A 109 2.11 18.53 -0.84
C TYR A 109 2.40 19.95 -0.36
N GLU A 110 2.15 20.19 0.92
CA GLU A 110 2.51 21.42 1.61
C GLU A 110 3.48 21.07 2.73
N TYR A 111 4.73 21.57 2.63
CA TYR A 111 5.81 21.25 3.54
C TYR A 111 5.93 22.30 4.62
N ASN A 112 5.81 21.89 5.87
CA ASN A 112 6.09 22.68 7.06
C ASN A 112 7.37 22.15 7.74
N SER A 113 7.81 22.82 8.84
CA SER A 113 9.03 22.43 9.52
C SER A 113 9.01 21.01 10.10
N GLU A 114 7.85 20.51 10.52
CA GLU A 114 7.70 19.24 11.24
C GLU A 114 6.75 18.27 10.55
N ASN A 115 5.97 18.77 9.57
CA ASN A 115 4.98 17.94 8.90
C ASN A 115 4.84 18.25 7.41
N VAL A 116 4.19 17.31 6.71
CA VAL A 116 3.76 17.48 5.34
C VAL A 116 2.25 17.28 5.29
N VAL A 117 1.54 18.25 4.75
CA VAL A 117 0.12 18.10 4.43
C VAL A 117 0.00 17.54 3.01
N ILE A 118 -0.61 16.38 2.90
CA ILE A 118 -0.82 15.65 1.64
C ILE A 118 -2.32 15.75 1.34
N ARG A 119 -2.70 16.32 0.18
CA ARG A 119 -4.10 16.38 -0.25
C ARG A 119 -4.30 15.63 -1.56
N TYR A 120 -5.37 14.89 -1.65
CA TYR A 120 -5.77 14.18 -2.86
C TYR A 120 -6.63 15.07 -3.74
N LEU A 121 -6.36 15.05 -5.05
CA LEU A 121 -6.94 15.96 -6.03
C LEU A 121 -7.84 15.23 -7.01
N GLY A 122 -8.96 15.86 -7.34
CA GLY A 122 -9.84 15.48 -8.44
C GLY A 122 -9.28 15.85 -9.81
N ALA A 123 -10.00 15.51 -10.87
CA ALA A 123 -9.65 15.84 -12.26
C ALA A 123 -9.54 17.34 -12.51
N ASP A 124 -10.22 18.16 -11.73
CA ASP A 124 -10.19 19.63 -11.76
C ASP A 124 -9.08 20.24 -10.89
N LYS A 125 -8.19 19.40 -10.35
CA LYS A 125 -7.13 19.75 -9.41
C LYS A 125 -7.61 20.34 -8.07
N GLN A 126 -8.91 20.20 -7.75
CA GLN A 126 -9.43 20.59 -6.45
C GLN A 126 -9.33 19.40 -5.46
N PRO A 127 -9.19 19.68 -4.13
CA PRO A 127 -9.22 18.63 -3.13
C PRO A 127 -10.49 17.77 -3.23
N MET A 128 -10.34 16.45 -3.11
CA MET A 128 -11.45 15.50 -3.17
C MET A 128 -11.42 14.52 -2.00
N MET A 129 -12.58 13.94 -1.67
CA MET A 129 -12.68 12.84 -0.71
C MET A 129 -12.33 11.52 -1.38
N LEU A 130 -11.47 10.72 -0.75
CA LEU A 130 -11.21 9.35 -1.15
C LEU A 130 -12.32 8.39 -0.69
N GLY A 131 -12.45 7.25 -1.33
CA GLY A 131 -13.29 6.14 -0.86
C GLY A 131 -12.92 5.64 0.54
N ALA A 132 -11.69 5.85 0.97
CA ALA A 132 -11.20 5.60 2.33
C ALA A 132 -11.77 6.56 3.40
N GLY A 133 -12.52 7.61 3.02
CA GLY A 133 -13.25 8.50 3.91
C GLY A 133 -12.46 9.71 4.40
N TYR A 134 -11.40 10.11 3.73
CA TYR A 134 -10.63 11.33 4.01
C TYR A 134 -10.18 12.03 2.71
N SER A 135 -9.81 13.30 2.81
CA SER A 135 -9.30 14.13 1.70
C SER A 135 -7.83 14.45 1.85
N ALA A 136 -7.34 14.51 3.08
CA ALA A 136 -5.97 14.90 3.37
C ALA A 136 -5.36 14.06 4.49
N ILE A 137 -4.02 14.01 4.48
CA ILE A 137 -3.19 13.43 5.54
C ILE A 137 -2.27 14.54 6.04
N VAL A 138 -2.21 14.75 7.35
CA VAL A 138 -1.11 15.49 7.98
C VAL A 138 -0.12 14.47 8.50
N ARG A 139 1.06 14.46 7.89
CA ARG A 139 2.15 13.51 8.17
C ARG A 139 3.26 14.18 8.95
N THR A 140 3.55 13.67 10.15
CA THR A 140 4.72 14.08 10.92
C THR A 140 5.97 13.35 10.44
N LEU A 141 7.08 14.08 10.32
CA LEU A 141 8.37 13.54 9.95
C LEU A 141 9.36 13.71 11.11
N VAL A 142 9.98 12.61 11.55
CA VAL A 142 11.09 12.62 12.51
C VAL A 142 12.30 11.99 11.84
N ASP A 143 13.39 12.74 11.74
CA ASP A 143 14.62 12.32 11.03
C ASP A 143 14.35 11.82 9.60
N GLY A 144 13.40 12.48 8.91
CA GLY A 144 13.00 12.14 7.55
C GLY A 144 12.09 10.92 7.42
N LYS A 145 11.69 10.30 8.53
CA LYS A 145 10.76 9.15 8.56
C LYS A 145 9.36 9.60 8.96
N ALA A 146 8.36 9.06 8.29
CA ALA A 146 6.95 9.30 8.62
C ALA A 146 6.59 8.57 9.92
N THR A 147 6.36 9.30 11.00
CA THR A 147 5.93 8.71 12.28
C THR A 147 4.42 8.68 12.44
N ASP A 148 3.76 9.81 12.23
CA ASP A 148 2.32 9.92 12.41
C ASP A 148 1.66 10.32 11.10
N ASP A 149 0.48 9.76 10.83
CA ASP A 149 -0.45 10.22 9.81
C ASP A 149 -1.80 10.46 10.48
N PHE A 150 -2.35 11.68 10.37
CA PHE A 150 -3.72 12.00 10.78
C PHE A 150 -4.55 12.37 9.56
N TYR A 151 -5.83 11.95 9.55
CA TYR A 151 -6.73 12.07 8.42
C TYR A 151 -7.71 13.22 8.61
N TYR A 152 -7.96 13.94 7.50
CA TYR A 152 -8.77 15.14 7.49
C TYR A 152 -9.76 15.13 6.31
N ASP A 153 -10.90 15.80 6.53
CA ASP A 153 -11.88 16.05 5.49
C ASP A 153 -11.48 17.24 4.59
N LEU A 154 -12.36 17.62 3.66
CA LEU A 154 -12.15 18.76 2.74
C LEU A 154 -11.96 20.11 3.46
N ASN A 155 -12.48 20.25 4.67
CA ASN A 155 -12.39 21.47 5.49
C ASN A 155 -11.24 21.41 6.49
N MET A 156 -10.35 20.43 6.37
CA MET A 156 -9.26 20.17 7.31
C MET A 156 -9.75 19.94 8.76
N GLN A 157 -10.94 19.31 8.91
CA GLN A 157 -11.39 18.80 10.20
C GLN A 157 -10.96 17.33 10.33
N PRO A 158 -10.50 16.90 11.53
CA PRO A 158 -10.18 15.50 11.76
C PRO A 158 -11.34 14.57 11.37
N VAL A 159 -11.06 13.50 10.62
CA VAL A 159 -12.11 12.59 10.17
C VAL A 159 -11.73 11.14 10.46
N ARG A 160 -12.72 10.35 10.84
CA ARG A 160 -12.56 8.91 11.00
C ARG A 160 -12.63 8.23 9.64
N CYS A 161 -11.53 7.57 9.24
CA CYS A 161 -11.49 6.82 7.98
C CYS A 161 -12.38 5.56 8.04
N THR A 162 -12.61 4.92 6.90
CA THR A 162 -13.38 3.65 6.81
C THR A 162 -12.75 2.50 7.59
N GLY A 163 -11.43 2.57 7.86
CA GLY A 163 -10.72 1.66 8.75
C GLY A 163 -11.05 1.82 10.24
N GLY A 164 -11.83 2.85 10.62
CA GLY A 164 -12.32 3.03 11.97
C GLY A 164 -11.39 3.81 12.90
N TYR A 165 -10.43 4.55 12.37
CA TYR A 165 -9.45 5.34 13.13
C TYR A 165 -9.26 6.72 12.49
N TYR A 166 -8.65 7.67 13.21
CA TYR A 166 -8.38 9.03 12.77
C TYR A 166 -6.95 9.25 12.31
N GLY A 167 -6.07 8.33 12.65
CA GLY A 167 -4.67 8.37 12.28
C GLY A 167 -3.96 7.09 12.64
N LEU A 168 -2.68 7.04 12.33
CA LEU A 168 -1.81 5.95 12.71
C LEU A 168 -0.42 6.47 13.12
N TYR A 169 0.22 5.74 14.02
CA TYR A 169 1.61 5.93 14.42
C TYR A 169 2.43 4.75 13.95
N ARG A 170 3.64 5.02 13.41
CA ARG A 170 4.61 4.00 13.00
C ARG A 170 5.75 3.97 13.98
N GLU A 171 6.05 2.79 14.49
CA GLU A 171 7.20 2.53 15.32
C GLU A 171 8.36 2.01 14.46
N TYR A 172 9.57 2.49 14.77
CA TYR A 172 10.79 2.11 14.06
C TYR A 172 11.80 1.50 15.03
N ASP A 173 12.46 0.43 14.60
CA ASP A 173 13.56 -0.18 15.34
C ASP A 173 14.86 0.66 15.24
N GLU A 174 15.92 0.22 15.94
CA GLU A 174 17.22 0.89 15.97
C GLU A 174 17.88 0.95 14.58
N GLN A 175 17.52 0.05 13.67
CA GLN A 175 17.97 0.03 12.28
C GLN A 175 17.12 0.94 11.38
N GLY A 176 16.05 1.53 11.93
CA GLY A 176 15.13 2.44 11.24
C GLY A 176 14.12 1.75 10.34
N LYS A 177 13.85 0.47 10.58
CA LYS A 177 12.79 -0.28 9.90
C LYS A 177 11.49 -0.17 10.69
N ASN A 178 10.37 -0.02 10.01
CA ASN A 178 9.06 -0.02 10.67
C ASN A 178 8.82 -1.38 11.33
N CYS A 179 8.69 -1.41 12.65
CA CYS A 179 8.43 -2.62 13.44
C CYS A 179 6.97 -2.72 13.92
N GLY A 180 6.15 -1.67 13.75
CA GLY A 180 4.76 -1.71 14.14
C GLY A 180 3.95 -0.51 13.70
N ILE A 181 2.62 -0.66 13.79
CA ILE A 181 1.63 0.38 13.54
C ILE A 181 0.63 0.38 14.69
N THR A 182 0.39 1.55 15.28
CA THR A 182 -0.69 1.82 16.23
C THR A 182 -1.76 2.65 15.55
N TYR A 183 -3.02 2.22 15.61
CA TYR A 183 -4.17 2.98 15.10
C TYR A 183 -4.67 3.95 16.16
N LEU A 184 -4.90 5.21 15.76
CA LEU A 184 -5.16 6.31 16.67
C LEU A 184 -6.59 6.85 16.54
N GLY A 185 -7.17 7.18 17.66
CA GLY A 185 -8.40 7.96 17.76
C GLY A 185 -8.16 9.46 17.48
N GLU A 186 -9.23 10.25 17.51
CA GLU A 186 -9.17 11.72 17.32
C GLU A 186 -8.26 12.42 18.33
N ASN A 187 -8.18 11.88 19.54
CA ASN A 187 -7.35 12.40 20.64
C ASN A 187 -5.90 11.87 20.62
N GLY A 188 -5.50 11.15 19.57
CA GLY A 188 -4.16 10.55 19.45
C GLY A 188 -3.92 9.31 20.33
N GLN A 189 -4.94 8.79 21.03
CA GLN A 189 -4.80 7.57 21.82
C GLN A 189 -5.12 6.34 20.99
N PRO A 190 -4.52 5.17 21.30
CA PRO A 190 -4.79 3.92 20.59
C PRO A 190 -6.28 3.57 20.57
N VAL A 191 -6.80 3.13 19.43
CA VAL A 191 -8.19 2.66 19.26
C VAL A 191 -8.24 1.36 18.49
N ILE A 192 -9.23 0.53 18.77
CA ILE A 192 -9.50 -0.68 17.97
C ILE A 192 -10.02 -0.27 16.60
N CYS A 193 -9.32 -0.64 15.54
CA CYS A 193 -9.73 -0.43 14.15
C CYS A 193 -10.80 -1.46 13.71
N THR A 194 -11.36 -1.31 12.52
CA THR A 194 -12.38 -2.25 11.98
C THR A 194 -11.84 -3.68 11.81
N SER A 195 -10.52 -3.85 11.71
CA SER A 195 -9.89 -5.18 11.68
C SER A 195 -9.80 -5.86 13.05
N GLY A 196 -10.26 -5.20 14.14
CA GLY A 196 -10.39 -5.80 15.47
C GLY A 196 -9.18 -5.62 16.39
N TYR A 197 -8.19 -4.82 16.05
CA TYR A 197 -7.00 -4.57 16.88
C TYR A 197 -6.60 -3.10 16.87
N ALA A 198 -5.81 -2.68 17.85
CA ALA A 198 -5.29 -1.33 17.99
C ALA A 198 -3.84 -1.23 17.51
N VAL A 199 -3.06 -2.29 17.71
CA VAL A 199 -1.65 -2.34 17.37
C VAL A 199 -1.37 -3.56 16.51
N LYS A 200 -0.53 -3.35 15.50
CA LYS A 200 0.03 -4.40 14.67
C LYS A 200 1.55 -4.31 14.73
N THR A 201 2.23 -5.41 15.06
CA THR A 201 3.69 -5.51 15.02
C THR A 201 4.14 -6.47 13.91
N TYR A 202 5.31 -6.22 13.35
CA TYR A 202 5.88 -7.04 12.29
C TYR A 202 6.90 -8.03 12.84
N LEU A 203 6.82 -9.27 12.38
CA LEU A 203 7.82 -10.31 12.61
C LEU A 203 8.78 -10.34 11.42
N ARG A 204 10.09 -10.41 11.71
CA ARG A 204 11.12 -10.46 10.68
C ARG A 204 12.01 -11.69 10.85
N ASP A 205 12.59 -12.16 9.75
CA ASP A 205 13.62 -13.19 9.76
C ASP A 205 15.03 -12.58 9.95
N SER A 206 16.06 -13.42 9.88
CA SER A 206 17.45 -13.00 10.01
C SER A 206 17.95 -12.12 8.85
N GLU A 207 17.24 -12.09 7.73
CA GLU A 207 17.51 -11.24 6.56
C GLU A 207 16.67 -9.95 6.59
N GLU A 208 15.99 -9.72 7.72
CA GLU A 208 15.13 -8.55 7.95
C GLU A 208 13.89 -8.47 7.05
N THR A 209 13.52 -9.58 6.42
CA THR A 209 12.29 -9.67 5.65
C THR A 209 11.08 -9.83 6.57
N VAL A 210 9.98 -9.14 6.31
CA VAL A 210 8.74 -9.33 7.07
C VAL A 210 8.16 -10.70 6.74
N ILE A 211 8.16 -11.57 7.75
CA ILE A 211 7.64 -12.93 7.66
C ILE A 211 6.32 -13.13 8.40
N GLY A 212 5.76 -12.07 9.00
CA GLY A 212 4.48 -12.16 9.69
C GLY A 212 4.12 -10.91 10.47
N GLU A 213 2.99 -10.98 11.16
CA GLU A 213 2.49 -9.91 12.02
C GLU A 213 1.70 -10.44 13.21
N ARG A 214 1.62 -9.64 14.27
CA ARG A 214 0.86 -9.90 15.49
C ARG A 214 -0.07 -8.74 15.80
N TYR A 215 -1.19 -9.04 16.46
CA TYR A 215 -2.26 -8.09 16.76
C TYR A 215 -2.47 -7.92 18.26
N PHE A 216 -2.66 -6.66 18.68
CA PHE A 216 -2.80 -6.31 20.09
C PHE A 216 -3.95 -5.30 20.28
N ASP A 217 -4.54 -5.33 21.47
CA ASP A 217 -5.52 -4.35 21.90
C ASP A 217 -4.87 -3.02 22.33
N THR A 218 -5.64 -2.07 22.86
CA THR A 218 -5.16 -0.77 23.36
C THR A 218 -4.32 -0.88 24.64
N GLY A 219 -4.30 -2.03 25.29
CA GLY A 219 -3.50 -2.34 26.48
C GLY A 219 -2.32 -3.25 26.16
N GLU A 220 -1.99 -3.43 24.88
CA GLU A 220 -0.91 -4.29 24.38
C GLU A 220 -1.09 -5.78 24.70
N ASN A 221 -2.31 -6.22 25.00
CA ASN A 221 -2.60 -7.63 25.13
C ASN A 221 -2.90 -8.23 23.75
N PRO A 222 -2.46 -9.48 23.47
CA PRO A 222 -2.81 -10.15 22.24
C PRO A 222 -4.32 -10.20 22.04
N VAL A 223 -4.81 -9.80 20.87
CA VAL A 223 -6.24 -9.73 20.55
C VAL A 223 -6.52 -10.40 19.21
N LYS A 224 -7.71 -10.96 19.06
CA LYS A 224 -8.18 -11.51 17.79
C LYS A 224 -8.52 -10.38 16.82
N SER A 225 -8.05 -10.53 15.58
CA SER A 225 -8.57 -9.74 14.47
C SER A 225 -10.04 -10.09 14.21
N SER A 226 -10.68 -9.32 13.33
CA SER A 226 -12.05 -9.61 12.85
C SER A 226 -12.17 -10.99 12.17
N LEU A 227 -11.08 -11.57 11.68
CA LEU A 227 -11.03 -12.92 11.11
C LEU A 227 -10.75 -14.01 12.14
N GLY A 228 -10.48 -13.65 13.41
CA GLY A 228 -10.39 -14.58 14.53
C GLY A 228 -9.01 -15.10 14.88
N GLN A 229 -7.95 -14.59 14.26
CA GLN A 229 -6.55 -14.92 14.57
C GLN A 229 -5.86 -13.78 15.35
N TYR A 230 -4.78 -14.12 16.07
CA TYR A 230 -3.95 -13.18 16.83
C TYR A 230 -2.71 -12.71 16.07
N GLY A 231 -2.50 -13.22 14.85
CA GLY A 231 -1.40 -12.90 13.98
C GLY A 231 -1.28 -13.89 12.84
N GLU A 232 -0.30 -13.66 11.99
CA GLU A 232 -0.05 -14.45 10.79
C GLU A 232 1.45 -14.62 10.56
N LEU A 233 1.86 -15.78 10.01
CA LEU A 233 3.19 -16.00 9.44
C LEU A 233 3.06 -16.26 7.95
N TYR A 234 3.99 -15.73 7.17
CA TYR A 234 4.00 -15.80 5.73
C TYR A 234 5.13 -16.68 5.21
N GLN A 235 4.83 -17.54 4.24
CA GLN A 235 5.82 -18.09 3.33
C GLN A 235 5.61 -17.48 1.94
N ARG A 236 6.70 -17.29 1.21
CA ARG A 236 6.68 -16.69 -0.13
C ARG A 236 7.17 -17.70 -1.17
N ASP A 237 6.67 -17.56 -2.39
CA ASP A 237 7.18 -18.28 -3.54
C ASP A 237 8.48 -17.64 -4.08
N GLU A 238 9.05 -18.23 -5.13
CA GLU A 238 10.27 -17.75 -5.79
C GLU A 238 10.14 -16.34 -6.39
N GLN A 239 8.90 -15.86 -6.62
CA GLN A 239 8.58 -14.53 -7.10
C GLN A 239 8.31 -13.53 -5.94
N GLY A 240 8.47 -13.97 -4.69
CA GLY A 240 8.26 -13.15 -3.49
C GLY A 240 6.80 -12.98 -3.06
N ARG A 241 5.83 -13.65 -3.72
CA ARG A 241 4.40 -13.58 -3.41
C ARG A 241 4.06 -14.49 -2.23
N ILE A 242 3.09 -14.12 -1.39
CA ILE A 242 2.66 -14.94 -0.24
C ILE A 242 1.97 -16.21 -0.74
N SER A 243 2.67 -17.34 -0.66
CA SER A 243 2.18 -18.67 -1.06
C SER A 243 1.57 -19.45 0.10
N GLN A 244 1.87 -19.08 1.36
CA GLN A 244 1.26 -19.67 2.54
C GLN A 244 1.09 -18.64 3.65
N ILE A 245 -0.04 -18.72 4.35
CA ILE A 245 -0.33 -18.01 5.59
C ILE A 245 -0.58 -19.04 6.69
N THR A 246 0.16 -18.95 7.79
CA THR A 246 -0.10 -19.73 9.01
C THR A 246 -0.68 -18.78 10.04
N TYR A 247 -1.86 -19.08 10.54
CA TYR A 247 -2.57 -18.28 11.55
C TYR A 247 -2.09 -18.59 12.95
N LEU A 248 -2.01 -17.57 13.80
CA LEU A 248 -1.41 -17.65 15.12
C LEU A 248 -2.45 -17.50 16.23
N GLY A 249 -2.22 -18.20 17.32
CA GLY A 249 -2.89 -18.03 18.61
C GLY A 249 -2.30 -16.89 19.45
N ALA A 250 -2.88 -16.65 20.61
CA ALA A 250 -2.44 -15.62 21.54
C ALA A 250 -0.98 -15.83 22.02
N ASP A 251 -0.57 -17.07 22.15
CA ASP A 251 0.79 -17.48 22.53
C ASP A 251 1.82 -17.39 21.38
N GLY A 252 1.36 -17.05 20.16
CA GLY A 252 2.20 -16.97 18.97
C GLY A 252 2.45 -18.30 18.26
N ASN A 253 1.88 -19.39 18.73
CA ASN A 253 1.93 -20.69 18.07
C ASN A 253 0.83 -20.83 17.02
N PRO A 254 0.99 -21.70 16.01
CA PRO A 254 -0.07 -21.99 15.04
C PRO A 254 -1.37 -22.40 15.73
N ALA A 255 -2.47 -21.77 15.34
CA ALA A 255 -3.79 -22.01 15.95
C ALA A 255 -4.91 -21.81 14.91
N PRO A 256 -6.04 -22.54 15.06
CA PRO A 256 -7.13 -22.42 14.13
C PRO A 256 -7.83 -21.06 14.21
N THR A 257 -8.22 -20.53 13.04
CA THR A 257 -9.14 -19.40 12.90
C THR A 257 -10.54 -19.76 13.40
N THR A 258 -11.46 -18.79 13.43
CA THR A 258 -12.88 -19.06 13.71
C THR A 258 -13.54 -20.01 12.69
N ALA A 259 -13.00 -20.08 11.46
CA ALA A 259 -13.45 -21.01 10.42
C ALA A 259 -12.83 -22.43 10.59
N GLY A 260 -11.92 -22.60 11.55
CA GLY A 260 -11.34 -23.87 11.95
C GLY A 260 -10.02 -24.25 11.28
N TYR A 261 -9.59 -23.58 10.20
CA TYR A 261 -8.31 -23.86 9.56
C TYR A 261 -7.16 -23.07 10.20
N THR A 262 -5.96 -23.66 10.15
CA THR A 262 -4.73 -23.07 10.70
C THR A 262 -3.83 -22.53 9.60
N VAL A 263 -3.89 -23.11 8.40
CA VAL A 263 -3.03 -22.75 7.26
C VAL A 263 -3.88 -22.51 6.03
N LEU A 264 -3.55 -21.44 5.31
CA LEU A 264 -4.03 -21.15 3.95
C LEU A 264 -2.85 -21.29 3.02
N LYS A 265 -2.99 -22.04 1.92
CA LYS A 265 -2.03 -22.08 0.82
C LYS A 265 -2.66 -21.48 -0.41
N ARG A 266 -1.91 -20.59 -1.08
CA ARG A 266 -2.34 -19.83 -2.27
C ARG A 266 -1.49 -20.19 -3.46
N THR A 267 -2.15 -20.42 -4.59
CA THR A 267 -1.51 -20.49 -5.90
C THR A 267 -1.81 -19.23 -6.71
N TYR A 268 -1.01 -19.00 -7.74
CA TYR A 268 -1.12 -17.81 -8.59
C TYR A 268 -1.09 -18.17 -10.05
N HIS A 269 -1.82 -17.43 -10.87
CA HIS A 269 -1.68 -17.44 -12.31
C HIS A 269 -0.33 -16.85 -12.75
N ARG A 270 -0.01 -17.01 -14.03
CA ARG A 270 1.23 -16.51 -14.61
C ARG A 270 1.31 -14.97 -14.58
N ASP A 271 0.18 -14.28 -14.63
CA ASP A 271 0.06 -12.83 -14.54
C ASP A 271 0.18 -12.28 -13.10
N GLY A 272 0.31 -13.15 -12.11
CA GLY A 272 0.44 -12.80 -10.70
C GLY A 272 -0.89 -12.72 -9.95
N THR A 273 -2.04 -12.88 -10.61
CA THR A 273 -3.34 -12.93 -9.92
C THR A 273 -3.50 -14.21 -9.11
N ALA A 274 -4.21 -14.12 -7.96
CA ALA A 274 -4.47 -15.29 -7.12
C ALA A 274 -5.40 -16.28 -7.85
N ASP A 275 -5.01 -17.56 -7.88
CA ASP A 275 -5.75 -18.62 -8.53
C ASP A 275 -6.62 -19.40 -7.53
N ILE A 276 -5.99 -20.15 -6.60
CA ILE A 276 -6.69 -20.99 -5.64
C ILE A 276 -6.17 -20.74 -4.23
N ASP A 277 -7.09 -20.58 -3.28
CA ASP A 277 -6.81 -20.68 -1.85
C ASP A 277 -7.28 -22.03 -1.33
N MET A 278 -6.41 -22.80 -0.69
CA MET A 278 -6.73 -24.08 -0.03
C MET A 278 -6.50 -24.00 1.46
N TYR A 279 -7.33 -24.70 2.23
CA TYR A 279 -7.34 -24.64 3.69
C TYR A 279 -6.85 -25.94 4.31
N PHE A 280 -6.07 -25.82 5.39
CA PHE A 280 -5.45 -26.95 6.09
C PHE A 280 -5.55 -26.79 7.62
N ASP A 281 -5.52 -27.91 8.34
CA ASP A 281 -5.34 -27.93 9.78
C ASP A 281 -3.86 -27.68 10.19
N ALA A 282 -3.56 -27.75 11.49
CA ALA A 282 -2.21 -27.55 12.00
C ALA A 282 -1.21 -28.64 11.55
N ASP A 283 -1.71 -29.83 11.24
CA ASP A 283 -0.92 -30.99 10.77
C ASP A 283 -0.78 -31.03 9.26
N SER A 284 -1.21 -29.95 8.58
CA SER A 284 -1.19 -29.82 7.10
C SER A 284 -2.12 -30.81 6.36
N ASN A 285 -3.16 -31.34 7.00
CA ASN A 285 -4.18 -32.08 6.33
C ASN A 285 -5.19 -31.12 5.70
N PRO A 286 -5.65 -31.39 4.44
CA PRO A 286 -6.69 -30.59 3.81
C PRO A 286 -7.97 -30.54 4.66
N MET A 287 -8.52 -29.35 4.83
CA MET A 287 -9.67 -29.10 5.67
C MET A 287 -10.84 -28.53 4.88
N ALA A 288 -12.03 -29.13 5.05
CA ALA A 288 -13.26 -28.59 4.49
C ALA A 288 -13.83 -27.49 5.40
N LEU A 289 -14.21 -26.35 4.82
CA LEU A 289 -14.99 -25.32 5.51
C LEU A 289 -16.44 -25.76 5.71
N SER A 290 -17.23 -24.98 6.45
CA SER A 290 -18.62 -25.28 6.82
C SER A 290 -19.56 -25.63 5.67
N LYS A 291 -19.22 -25.22 4.43
CA LYS A 291 -19.96 -25.57 3.19
C LYS A 291 -19.37 -26.77 2.43
N GLY A 292 -18.44 -27.52 3.04
CA GLY A 292 -17.76 -28.65 2.41
C GLY A 292 -16.68 -28.29 1.41
N GLN A 293 -16.29 -27.03 1.32
CA GLN A 293 -15.25 -26.54 0.40
C GLN A 293 -13.88 -26.71 1.04
N TYR A 294 -12.94 -27.33 0.33
CA TYR A 294 -11.52 -27.42 0.73
C TYR A 294 -10.68 -26.22 0.24
N GLY A 295 -11.25 -25.39 -0.62
CA GLY A 295 -10.60 -24.20 -1.17
C GLY A 295 -11.58 -23.30 -1.90
N ILE A 296 -11.10 -22.13 -2.31
CA ILE A 296 -11.82 -21.13 -3.11
C ILE A 296 -11.02 -20.87 -4.36
N ASN A 297 -11.66 -21.00 -5.52
CA ASN A 297 -11.13 -20.53 -6.78
C ASN A 297 -11.29 -19.00 -6.82
N ARG A 298 -10.18 -18.29 -7.03
CA ARG A 298 -10.12 -16.81 -7.10
C ARG A 298 -10.15 -16.28 -8.52
N SER A 299 -9.99 -17.16 -9.54
CA SER A 299 -9.96 -16.79 -10.96
C SER A 299 -11.34 -16.54 -11.58
N GLY A 300 -12.42 -16.62 -10.79
CA GLY A 300 -13.80 -16.47 -11.25
C GLY A 300 -14.38 -15.09 -10.92
N LYS A 301 -13.87 -14.04 -11.56
CA LYS A 301 -14.60 -12.77 -11.73
C LYS A 301 -14.38 -12.25 -13.13
#